data_ec4d03507c8c665d6f0dda0e70122a0e
#
_entry.id   ec4d03507c8c665d6f0dda0e70122a0e
#
_cell.length_a   1.000
_cell.length_b   1.000
_cell.length_c   1.000
_cell.angle_alpha   90.00
_cell.angle_beta   90.00
_cell.angle_gamma   90.00
#
_symmetry.space_group_name_H-M   'P 1'
#
loop_
_entity.id
_entity.type
_entity.pdbx_description
1 polymer ?
#
loop_
_entity_poly.entity_id
_entity_poly.type
_entity_poly.pdbx_seq_one_letter_code
_entity_poly.pdbx_strand_id
1 'polypeptide(L)'
;MTISEIKRDTKFWQRMLKLAGYYVGHIDGIRGVLQEAAEIKWMQEEYAAKQEFGTFDERSEQNIATLLPVAQRIARKWLKEAKEQASKLGHEVRIICGTRTYAEQDALYAQGRSKKGAKVTNAKGGYSWHNFGLAFDFGIFSPDCKTYFGESKHYKTLGRLAVDIPNTTWGGTWKNPVDEPHIQYDMFSSVTKARTTFNSF
;
A
#
# COMPACT_ATOMS: atom_id res chain seq x y z
N MET A 1 4.06 9.33 -0.02
CA MET A 1 2.90 10.08 0.53
C MET A 1 2.65 9.66 1.97
N THR A 2 2.20 10.58 2.80
CA THR A 2 1.78 10.34 4.20
C THR A 2 0.27 10.33 4.30
N ILE A 3 -0.28 9.77 5.39
CA ILE A 3 -1.74 9.80 5.63
C ILE A 3 -2.26 11.24 5.74
N SER A 4 -1.46 12.18 6.25
CA SER A 4 -1.83 13.60 6.32
C SER A 4 -1.96 14.24 4.93
N GLU A 5 -1.11 13.85 3.98
CA GLU A 5 -1.22 14.31 2.59
C GLU A 5 -2.46 13.74 1.89
N ILE A 6 -2.78 12.47 2.13
CA ILE A 6 -4.03 11.85 1.63
C ILE A 6 -5.26 12.58 2.14
N LYS A 7 -5.29 12.92 3.43
CA LYS A 7 -6.43 13.61 4.07
C LYS A 7 -6.67 15.03 3.57
N ARG A 8 -5.67 15.67 2.92
CA ARG A 8 -5.83 17.00 2.29
C ARG A 8 -6.78 16.96 1.08
N ASP A 9 -6.79 15.85 0.33
CA ASP A 9 -7.84 15.60 -0.67
C ASP A 9 -9.03 14.95 0.04
N THR A 10 -9.93 15.78 0.57
CA THR A 10 -11.09 15.32 1.35
C THR A 10 -11.96 14.36 0.55
N LYS A 11 -12.17 14.58 -0.75
CA LYS A 11 -12.97 13.64 -1.58
C LYS A 11 -12.30 12.30 -1.75
N PHE A 12 -10.98 12.28 -1.97
CA PHE A 12 -10.23 11.03 -2.05
C PHE A 12 -10.29 10.29 -0.69
N TRP A 13 -10.10 11.03 0.41
CA TRP A 13 -10.17 10.45 1.75
C TRP A 13 -11.56 9.91 2.09
N GLN A 14 -12.63 10.63 1.78
CA GLN A 14 -14.01 10.14 1.92
C GLN A 14 -14.24 8.84 1.14
N ARG A 15 -13.71 8.72 -0.09
CA ARG A 15 -13.77 7.48 -0.86
C ARG A 15 -12.99 6.34 -0.20
N MET A 16 -11.81 6.61 0.36
CA MET A 16 -11.04 5.62 1.11
C MET A 16 -11.81 5.12 2.33
N LEU A 17 -12.39 6.02 3.12
CA LEU A 17 -13.23 5.68 4.26
C LEU A 17 -14.49 4.89 3.85
N LYS A 18 -15.08 5.22 2.70
CA LYS A 18 -16.23 4.52 2.14
C LYS A 18 -15.85 3.13 1.63
N LEU A 19 -14.70 3.00 1.00
CA LEU A 19 -14.16 1.71 0.56
C LEU A 19 -13.84 0.80 1.75
N ALA A 20 -13.40 1.36 2.88
CA ALA A 20 -13.23 0.64 4.14
C ALA A 20 -14.56 0.24 4.82
N GLY A 21 -15.71 0.74 4.31
CA GLY A 21 -17.03 0.48 4.89
C GLY A 21 -17.38 1.34 6.11
N TYR A 22 -16.63 2.42 6.36
CA TYR A 22 -16.82 3.25 7.56
C TYR A 22 -17.58 4.54 7.29
N TYR A 23 -17.51 5.08 6.08
CA TYR A 23 -18.18 6.33 5.70
C TYR A 23 -19.47 6.05 4.93
N VAL A 24 -20.59 6.56 5.42
CA VAL A 24 -21.92 6.35 4.84
C VAL A 24 -22.48 7.62 4.14
N GLY A 25 -21.75 8.76 4.23
CA GLY A 25 -22.14 10.03 3.63
C GLY A 25 -21.91 10.12 2.12
N HIS A 26 -22.26 11.27 1.55
CA HIS A 26 -21.93 11.63 0.18
C HIS A 26 -20.48 12.07 0.05
N ILE A 27 -19.88 11.88 -1.12
CA ILE A 27 -18.53 12.36 -1.43
C ILE A 27 -18.63 13.83 -1.86
N ASP A 28 -18.73 14.72 -0.89
CA ASP A 28 -18.93 16.16 -1.09
C ASP A 28 -17.65 16.99 -0.94
N GLY A 29 -16.61 16.43 -0.29
CA GLY A 29 -15.37 17.13 0.01
C GLY A 29 -15.46 18.00 1.27
N ILE A 30 -16.51 17.84 2.08
CA ILE A 30 -16.72 18.60 3.31
C ILE A 30 -16.50 17.66 4.51
N ARG A 31 -15.53 18.01 5.37
CA ARG A 31 -15.30 17.26 6.60
C ARG A 31 -16.39 17.58 7.62
N GLY A 32 -17.16 16.58 8.01
CA GLY A 32 -18.22 16.69 9.01
C GLY A 32 -18.27 15.48 9.92
N VAL A 33 -19.27 15.43 10.80
CA VAL A 33 -19.43 14.42 11.85
C VAL A 33 -19.41 12.98 11.35
N LEU A 34 -19.95 12.70 10.17
CA LEU A 34 -19.93 11.36 9.57
C LEU A 34 -18.51 10.95 9.17
N GLN A 35 -17.72 11.88 8.66
CA GLN A 35 -16.32 11.61 8.33
C GLN A 35 -15.49 11.42 9.60
N GLU A 36 -15.72 12.23 10.62
CA GLU A 36 -15.02 12.10 11.92
C GLU A 36 -15.31 10.74 12.58
N ALA A 37 -16.56 10.29 12.55
CA ALA A 37 -16.93 8.96 13.04
C ALA A 37 -16.23 7.83 12.25
N ALA A 38 -16.11 7.98 10.93
CA ALA A 38 -15.41 7.03 10.08
C ALA A 38 -13.90 7.02 10.34
N GLU A 39 -13.30 8.20 10.56
CA GLU A 39 -11.87 8.36 10.94
C GLU A 39 -11.57 7.70 12.29
N ILE A 40 -12.48 7.80 13.27
CA ILE A 40 -12.33 7.12 14.56
C ILE A 40 -12.28 5.59 14.37
N LYS A 41 -13.16 5.02 13.55
CA LYS A 41 -13.14 3.58 13.24
C LYS A 41 -11.84 3.18 12.57
N TRP A 42 -11.35 3.96 11.60
CA TRP A 42 -10.06 3.73 10.96
C TRP A 42 -8.91 3.69 11.98
N MET A 43 -8.87 4.65 12.89
CA MET A 43 -7.85 4.71 13.94
C MET A 43 -7.94 3.53 14.92
N GLN A 44 -9.15 3.08 15.26
CA GLN A 44 -9.35 1.92 16.12
C GLN A 44 -8.81 0.63 15.47
N GLU A 45 -9.06 0.42 14.18
CA GLU A 45 -8.54 -0.73 13.44
C GLU A 45 -7.01 -0.67 13.30
N GLU A 46 -6.47 0.51 13.01
CA GLU A 46 -5.01 0.71 12.99
C GLU A 46 -4.38 0.39 14.34
N TYR A 47 -4.99 0.89 15.43
CA TYR A 47 -4.53 0.60 16.79
C TYR A 47 -4.57 -0.89 17.10
N ALA A 48 -5.69 -1.57 16.79
CA ALA A 48 -5.83 -3.01 17.00
C ALA A 48 -4.77 -3.80 16.21
N ALA A 49 -4.50 -3.42 14.96
CA ALA A 49 -3.46 -4.04 14.16
C ALA A 49 -2.05 -3.85 14.74
N LYS A 50 -1.77 -2.67 15.31
CA LYS A 50 -0.50 -2.39 16.02
C LYS A 50 -0.35 -3.25 17.28
N GLN A 51 -1.43 -3.44 18.03
CA GLN A 51 -1.40 -4.32 19.21
C GLN A 51 -1.14 -5.79 18.85
N GLU A 52 -1.69 -6.27 17.74
CA GLU A 52 -1.56 -7.67 17.31
C GLU A 52 -0.20 -7.97 16.67
N PHE A 53 0.28 -7.10 15.79
CA PHE A 53 1.48 -7.36 14.97
C PHE A 53 2.70 -6.54 15.38
N GLY A 54 2.53 -5.55 16.25
CA GLY A 54 3.59 -4.62 16.67
C GLY A 54 3.71 -3.39 15.78
N THR A 55 4.66 -2.54 16.13
CA THR A 55 5.09 -1.35 15.38
C THR A 55 6.45 -1.56 14.77
N PHE A 56 6.75 -0.84 13.70
CA PHE A 56 7.97 -1.00 12.92
C PHE A 56 8.71 0.33 12.77
N ASP A 57 9.68 0.37 11.87
CA ASP A 57 10.41 1.59 11.55
C ASP A 57 9.48 2.69 10.99
N GLU A 58 9.89 3.95 11.17
CA GLU A 58 9.08 5.11 10.81
C GLU A 58 8.63 5.10 9.35
N ARG A 59 9.51 4.72 8.41
CA ARG A 59 9.17 4.66 6.98
C ARG A 59 8.10 3.62 6.70
N SER A 60 8.21 2.44 7.29
CA SER A 60 7.20 1.39 7.15
C SER A 60 5.87 1.83 7.76
N GLU A 61 5.88 2.41 8.96
CA GLU A 61 4.66 2.92 9.63
C GLU A 61 3.96 4.00 8.82
N GLN A 62 4.70 4.96 8.26
CA GLN A 62 4.14 6.01 7.40
C GLN A 62 3.45 5.43 6.16
N ASN A 63 4.02 4.43 5.51
CA ASN A 63 3.42 3.80 4.34
C ASN A 63 2.24 2.90 4.71
N ILE A 64 2.34 2.09 5.78
CA ILE A 64 1.25 1.23 6.27
C ILE A 64 0.02 2.07 6.62
N ALA A 65 0.19 3.19 7.31
CA ALA A 65 -0.91 4.07 7.72
C ALA A 65 -1.77 4.57 6.54
N THR A 66 -1.21 4.59 5.33
CA THR A 66 -1.94 5.01 4.11
C THR A 66 -2.85 3.93 3.53
N LEU A 67 -2.64 2.67 3.89
CA LEU A 67 -3.39 1.52 3.36
C LEU A 67 -4.79 1.42 4.00
N LEU A 68 -5.72 0.75 3.32
CA LEU A 68 -6.99 0.36 3.95
C LEU A 68 -6.71 -0.49 5.20
N PRO A 69 -7.53 -0.41 6.26
CA PRO A 69 -7.28 -1.13 7.52
C PRO A 69 -7.05 -2.64 7.34
N VAL A 70 -7.78 -3.30 6.45
CA VAL A 70 -7.54 -4.71 6.13
C VAL A 70 -6.15 -4.94 5.52
N ALA A 71 -5.71 -4.06 4.62
CA ALA A 71 -4.39 -4.14 4.01
C ALA A 71 -3.27 -3.75 4.98
N GLN A 72 -3.53 -2.85 5.97
CA GLN A 72 -2.61 -2.57 7.06
C GLN A 72 -2.31 -3.81 7.89
N ARG A 73 -3.33 -4.61 8.23
CA ARG A 73 -3.16 -5.88 8.97
C ARG A 73 -2.29 -6.86 8.20
N ILE A 74 -2.54 -7.01 6.90
CA ILE A 74 -1.75 -7.86 6.01
C ILE A 74 -0.30 -7.38 5.93
N ALA A 75 -0.10 -6.08 5.70
CA ALA A 75 1.22 -5.49 5.62
C ALA A 75 2.03 -5.67 6.92
N ARG A 76 1.39 -5.51 8.09
CA ARG A 76 2.02 -5.73 9.39
C ARG A 76 2.36 -7.20 9.64
N LYS A 77 1.42 -8.10 9.35
CA LYS A 77 1.65 -9.55 9.47
C LYS A 77 2.83 -9.97 8.62
N TRP A 78 2.80 -9.62 7.33
CA TRP A 78 3.87 -9.91 6.40
C TRP A 78 5.21 -9.30 6.85
N LEU A 79 5.22 -8.02 7.23
CA LEU A 79 6.46 -7.32 7.60
C LEU A 79 7.12 -7.92 8.85
N LYS A 80 6.33 -8.36 9.84
CA LYS A 80 6.82 -9.05 11.03
C LYS A 80 7.62 -10.29 10.64
N GLU A 81 7.05 -11.16 9.82
CA GLU A 81 7.70 -12.39 9.35
C GLU A 81 8.89 -12.08 8.42
N ALA A 82 8.73 -11.09 7.53
CA ALA A 82 9.76 -10.69 6.59
C ALA A 82 11.00 -10.10 7.30
N LYS A 83 10.83 -9.33 8.37
CA LYS A 83 11.96 -8.81 9.17
C LYS A 83 12.75 -9.92 9.85
N GLU A 84 12.07 -10.91 10.43
CA GLU A 84 12.73 -12.08 11.03
C GLU A 84 13.55 -12.86 9.98
N GLN A 85 12.97 -13.05 8.79
CA GLN A 85 13.66 -13.76 7.70
C GLN A 85 14.80 -12.92 7.10
N ALA A 86 14.60 -11.62 6.89
CA ALA A 86 15.63 -10.72 6.37
C ALA A 86 16.84 -10.64 7.31
N SER A 87 16.62 -10.57 8.62
CA SER A 87 17.69 -10.57 9.63
C SER A 87 18.57 -11.81 9.52
N LYS A 88 17.98 -13.01 9.32
CA LYS A 88 18.74 -14.26 9.11
C LYS A 88 19.58 -14.23 7.83
N LEU A 89 19.17 -13.42 6.85
CA LEU A 89 19.89 -13.23 5.58
C LEU A 89 20.90 -12.06 5.63
N GLY A 90 21.07 -11.41 6.78
CA GLY A 90 21.96 -10.26 6.94
C GLY A 90 21.42 -8.98 6.29
N HIS A 91 20.10 -8.84 6.21
CA HIS A 91 19.41 -7.69 5.59
C HIS A 91 18.39 -7.07 6.52
N GLU A 92 18.00 -5.85 6.19
CA GLU A 92 16.82 -5.15 6.71
C GLU A 92 15.76 -5.06 5.60
N VAL A 93 14.47 -5.13 5.97
CA VAL A 93 13.35 -4.99 5.04
C VAL A 93 12.40 -3.90 5.56
N ARG A 94 11.90 -3.06 4.65
CA ARG A 94 10.97 -1.95 4.94
C ARG A 94 9.88 -1.88 3.89
N ILE A 95 8.69 -1.41 4.30
CA ILE A 95 7.65 -1.01 3.35
C ILE A 95 8.01 0.39 2.85
N ILE A 96 8.24 0.50 1.54
CA ILE A 96 8.75 1.71 0.90
C ILE A 96 7.70 2.50 0.13
N CYS A 97 6.55 1.89 -0.14
CA CYS A 97 5.42 2.52 -0.81
C CYS A 97 4.10 1.91 -0.30
N GLY A 98 3.09 2.74 -0.08
CA GLY A 98 1.72 2.37 0.23
C GLY A 98 0.74 2.94 -0.80
N THR A 99 -0.28 3.67 -0.35
CA THR A 99 -1.28 4.30 -1.21
C THR A 99 -0.66 5.41 -2.05
N ARG A 100 -1.12 5.50 -3.30
CA ARG A 100 -0.82 6.59 -4.25
C ARG A 100 -2.11 7.20 -4.78
N THR A 101 -2.23 8.52 -4.80
CA THR A 101 -3.32 9.19 -5.51
C THR A 101 -3.23 8.95 -7.01
N TYR A 102 -4.32 9.22 -7.75
CA TYR A 102 -4.30 9.14 -9.21
C TYR A 102 -3.26 10.09 -9.81
N ALA A 103 -3.13 11.30 -9.24
CA ALA A 103 -2.16 12.29 -9.70
C ALA A 103 -0.71 11.83 -9.52
N GLU A 104 -0.39 11.21 -8.38
CA GLU A 104 0.96 10.64 -8.17
C GLU A 104 1.24 9.47 -9.11
N GLN A 105 0.26 8.60 -9.33
CA GLN A 105 0.39 7.50 -10.27
C GLN A 105 0.61 8.01 -11.71
N ASP A 106 -0.11 9.06 -12.11
CA ASP A 106 0.08 9.70 -13.42
C ASP A 106 1.44 10.38 -13.54
N ALA A 107 1.94 10.97 -12.46
CA ALA A 107 3.30 11.54 -12.43
C ALA A 107 4.37 10.46 -12.61
N LEU A 108 4.21 9.29 -11.97
CA LEU A 108 5.09 8.12 -12.19
C LEU A 108 4.96 7.57 -13.62
N TYR A 109 3.74 7.47 -14.15
CA TYR A 109 3.50 7.01 -15.52
C TYR A 109 4.16 7.93 -16.57
N ALA A 110 4.23 9.23 -16.29
CA ALA A 110 4.87 10.21 -17.18
C ALA A 110 6.39 10.04 -17.29
N GLN A 111 7.05 9.43 -16.27
CA GLN A 111 8.51 9.20 -16.30
C GLN A 111 8.89 8.24 -17.43
N GLY A 112 9.92 8.58 -18.17
CA GLY A 112 10.39 7.84 -19.36
C GLY A 112 9.41 7.88 -20.54
N ARG A 113 8.38 8.77 -20.48
CA ARG A 113 7.45 9.05 -21.60
C ARG A 113 7.42 10.55 -21.91
N SER A 114 6.59 11.33 -21.21
CA SER A 114 6.51 12.79 -21.34
C SER A 114 7.46 13.55 -20.40
N LYS A 115 8.01 12.87 -19.38
CA LYS A 115 9.04 13.38 -18.47
C LYS A 115 10.32 12.56 -18.58
N LYS A 116 11.49 13.21 -18.37
CA LYS A 116 12.81 12.53 -18.34
C LYS A 116 12.81 11.45 -17.23
N GLY A 117 13.59 10.39 -17.44
CA GLY A 117 13.81 9.29 -16.52
C GLY A 117 13.52 7.92 -17.14
N ALA A 118 13.71 6.87 -16.36
CA ALA A 118 13.31 5.52 -16.75
C ALA A 118 11.81 5.32 -16.58
N LYS A 119 11.20 4.41 -17.36
CA LYS A 119 9.82 3.97 -17.11
C LYS A 119 9.77 3.17 -15.82
N VAL A 120 9.00 3.66 -14.85
CA VAL A 120 8.87 3.04 -13.51
C VAL A 120 7.53 2.33 -13.30
N THR A 121 6.55 2.58 -14.17
CA THR A 121 5.24 1.90 -14.12
C THR A 121 4.58 1.90 -15.50
N ASN A 122 3.73 0.89 -15.74
CA ASN A 122 2.84 0.82 -16.91
C ASN A 122 1.40 1.24 -16.57
N ALA A 123 1.08 1.46 -15.30
CA ALA A 123 -0.25 1.82 -14.84
C ALA A 123 -0.41 3.36 -14.75
N LYS A 124 -1.49 3.88 -15.34
CA LYS A 124 -1.96 5.25 -15.13
C LYS A 124 -2.73 5.38 -13.81
N GLY A 125 -3.08 6.62 -13.44
CA GLY A 125 -3.98 6.88 -12.32
C GLY A 125 -5.28 6.09 -12.43
N GLY A 126 -5.69 5.43 -11.34
CA GLY A 126 -6.83 4.55 -11.28
C GLY A 126 -6.61 3.14 -11.86
N TYR A 127 -5.41 2.78 -12.29
CA TYR A 127 -5.07 1.46 -12.85
C TYR A 127 -4.00 0.71 -12.06
N SER A 128 -3.78 1.13 -10.82
CA SER A 128 -2.88 0.47 -9.87
C SER A 128 -3.63 0.15 -8.58
N TRP A 129 -3.36 -0.99 -7.97
CA TRP A 129 -3.90 -1.37 -6.65
C TRP A 129 -3.50 -0.40 -5.54
N HIS A 130 -2.36 0.26 -5.67
CA HIS A 130 -1.94 1.34 -4.78
C HIS A 130 -2.92 2.52 -4.74
N ASN A 131 -3.69 2.74 -5.81
CA ASN A 131 -4.66 3.83 -5.87
C ASN A 131 -5.86 3.64 -4.94
N PHE A 132 -6.03 2.44 -4.42
CA PHE A 132 -7.17 2.05 -3.57
C PHE A 132 -6.73 1.63 -2.16
N GLY A 133 -5.46 1.85 -1.80
CA GLY A 133 -4.93 1.45 -0.50
C GLY A 133 -4.87 -0.07 -0.30
N LEU A 134 -4.78 -0.83 -1.39
CA LEU A 134 -4.83 -2.29 -1.41
C LEU A 134 -3.49 -2.93 -1.72
N ALA A 135 -2.45 -2.15 -1.99
CA ALA A 135 -1.12 -2.66 -2.31
C ALA A 135 -0.02 -1.87 -1.61
N PHE A 136 1.08 -2.54 -1.36
CA PHE A 136 2.31 -1.96 -0.86
C PHE A 136 3.53 -2.57 -1.56
N ASP A 137 4.60 -1.78 -1.65
CA ASP A 137 5.89 -2.25 -2.14
C ASP A 137 6.89 -2.29 -0.97
N PHE A 138 7.75 -3.31 -0.95
CA PHE A 138 8.82 -3.42 0.02
C PHE A 138 10.20 -3.26 -0.61
N GLY A 139 11.17 -2.91 0.22
CA GLY A 139 12.57 -2.76 -0.18
C GLY A 139 13.50 -3.50 0.76
N ILE A 140 14.60 -4.00 0.22
CA ILE A 140 15.66 -4.69 0.95
C ILE A 140 16.85 -3.75 1.11
N PHE A 141 17.39 -3.68 2.31
CA PHE A 141 18.44 -2.75 2.68
C PHE A 141 19.59 -3.48 3.41
N SER A 142 20.74 -2.81 3.50
CA SER A 142 21.80 -3.18 4.45
C SER A 142 21.26 -3.09 5.89
N PRO A 143 21.87 -3.82 6.87
CA PRO A 143 21.41 -3.76 8.26
C PRO A 143 21.42 -2.38 8.88
N ASP A 144 22.33 -1.49 8.44
CA ASP A 144 22.39 -0.08 8.83
C ASP A 144 21.45 0.84 8.02
N CYS A 145 20.68 0.27 7.10
CA CYS A 145 19.72 0.94 6.22
C CYS A 145 20.29 1.99 5.27
N LYS A 146 21.62 2.05 5.07
CA LYS A 146 22.26 3.04 4.20
C LYS A 146 22.27 2.62 2.73
N THR A 147 22.27 1.32 2.46
CA THR A 147 22.29 0.79 1.08
C THR A 147 20.98 0.11 0.75
N TYR A 148 20.37 0.49 -0.37
CA TYR A 148 19.18 -0.15 -0.95
C TYR A 148 19.60 -1.17 -2.01
N PHE A 149 19.06 -2.39 -1.91
CA PHE A 149 19.35 -3.50 -2.82
C PHE A 149 18.14 -3.80 -3.73
N GLY A 150 17.89 -2.94 -4.71
CA GLY A 150 16.73 -3.04 -5.61
C GLY A 150 16.66 -4.31 -6.46
N GLU A 151 17.79 -4.99 -6.68
CA GLU A 151 17.91 -6.22 -7.49
C GLU A 151 18.34 -7.43 -6.66
N SER A 152 18.06 -7.44 -5.34
CA SER A 152 18.43 -8.55 -4.48
C SER A 152 17.67 -9.83 -4.84
N LYS A 153 18.40 -10.97 -4.95
CA LYS A 153 17.79 -12.30 -5.09
C LYS A 153 16.82 -12.66 -3.95
N HIS A 154 16.94 -11.98 -2.81
CA HIS A 154 16.11 -12.21 -1.62
C HIS A 154 14.69 -11.65 -1.72
N TYR A 155 14.36 -10.83 -2.75
CA TYR A 155 12.97 -10.45 -3.03
C TYR A 155 12.06 -11.68 -3.16
N LYS A 156 12.54 -12.73 -3.83
CA LYS A 156 11.78 -13.99 -3.99
C LYS A 156 11.53 -14.69 -2.65
N THR A 157 12.52 -14.69 -1.76
CA THR A 157 12.39 -15.32 -0.45
C THR A 157 11.39 -14.58 0.43
N LEU A 158 11.50 -13.24 0.48
CA LEU A 158 10.64 -12.41 1.33
C LEU A 158 9.22 -12.25 0.75
N GLY A 159 9.11 -12.06 -0.58
CA GLY A 159 7.81 -11.92 -1.24
C GLY A 159 6.93 -13.15 -1.12
N ARG A 160 7.52 -14.35 -1.16
CA ARG A 160 6.78 -15.62 -1.00
C ARG A 160 6.02 -15.74 0.32
N LEU A 161 6.46 -15.08 1.39
CA LEU A 161 5.74 -15.06 2.66
C LEU A 161 4.32 -14.48 2.53
N ALA A 162 4.06 -13.67 1.50
CA ALA A 162 2.74 -13.14 1.24
C ALA A 162 1.76 -14.17 0.64
N VAL A 163 2.27 -15.21 -0.02
CA VAL A 163 1.44 -16.22 -0.70
C VAL A 163 0.61 -17.04 0.31
N ASP A 164 1.13 -17.19 1.53
CA ASP A 164 0.44 -17.92 2.60
C ASP A 164 -0.57 -17.07 3.36
N ILE A 165 -0.68 -15.78 3.04
CA ILE A 165 -1.69 -14.89 3.61
C ILE A 165 -2.95 -14.92 2.73
N PRO A 166 -4.13 -15.25 3.28
CA PRO A 166 -5.37 -15.35 2.51
C PRO A 166 -5.70 -14.09 1.72
N ASN A 167 -6.18 -14.27 0.50
CA ASN A 167 -6.56 -13.18 -0.42
C ASN A 167 -5.42 -12.19 -0.70
N THR A 168 -4.19 -12.68 -0.76
CA THR A 168 -3.01 -11.86 -1.03
C THR A 168 -2.28 -12.39 -2.26
N THR A 169 -1.91 -11.49 -3.15
CA THR A 169 -1.06 -11.79 -4.31
C THR A 169 0.28 -11.10 -4.17
N TRP A 170 1.35 -11.84 -4.44
CA TRP A 170 2.70 -11.30 -4.60
C TRP A 170 3.02 -11.12 -6.09
N GLY A 171 3.47 -9.96 -6.51
CA GLY A 171 3.76 -9.61 -7.91
C GLY A 171 4.90 -10.43 -8.53
N GLY A 172 5.76 -11.07 -7.70
CA GLY A 172 6.77 -12.01 -8.18
C GLY A 172 6.19 -13.31 -8.78
N THR A 173 4.90 -13.58 -8.61
CA THR A 173 4.18 -14.69 -9.28
C THR A 173 3.62 -14.32 -10.66
N TRP A 174 3.66 -13.05 -11.03
CA TRP A 174 3.15 -12.60 -12.32
C TRP A 174 4.06 -13.02 -13.47
N LYS A 175 3.47 -13.26 -14.64
CA LYS A 175 4.23 -13.65 -15.85
C LYS A 175 4.84 -12.45 -16.56
N ASN A 176 4.11 -11.33 -16.62
CA ASN A 176 4.54 -10.13 -17.34
C ASN A 176 3.71 -8.89 -16.94
N PRO A 177 4.32 -7.85 -16.36
CA PRO A 177 5.68 -7.87 -15.82
C PRO A 177 5.76 -8.62 -14.49
N VAL A 178 6.89 -9.20 -14.18
CA VAL A 178 7.23 -9.64 -12.81
C VAL A 178 7.50 -8.40 -11.97
N ASP A 179 6.90 -8.31 -10.78
CA ASP A 179 7.09 -7.19 -9.85
C ASP A 179 7.34 -7.74 -8.44
N GLU A 180 8.61 -8.10 -8.20
CA GLU A 180 9.01 -8.75 -6.95
C GLU A 180 8.81 -7.91 -5.68
N PRO A 181 8.94 -6.57 -5.69
CA PRO A 181 8.61 -5.73 -4.53
C PRO A 181 7.12 -5.68 -4.16
N HIS A 182 6.23 -5.96 -5.10
CA HIS A 182 4.79 -5.69 -4.98
C HIS A 182 4.02 -6.78 -4.24
N ILE A 183 3.20 -6.37 -3.26
CA ILE A 183 2.23 -7.22 -2.55
C ILE A 183 0.88 -6.50 -2.52
N GLN A 184 -0.20 -7.22 -2.85
CA GLN A 184 -1.56 -6.67 -2.85
C GLN A 184 -2.55 -7.56 -2.11
N TYR A 185 -3.60 -6.93 -1.58
CA TYR A 185 -4.80 -7.60 -1.09
C TYR A 185 -5.87 -7.65 -2.18
N ASP A 186 -6.35 -8.83 -2.50
CA ASP A 186 -7.30 -9.09 -3.58
C ASP A 186 -8.76 -8.91 -3.11
N MET A 187 -9.10 -7.67 -2.70
CA MET A 187 -10.47 -7.29 -2.32
C MET A 187 -11.44 -7.34 -3.50
N PHE A 188 -10.94 -7.17 -4.71
CA PHE A 188 -11.70 -7.17 -5.97
C PHE A 188 -11.09 -8.14 -6.96
N SER A 189 -11.91 -8.66 -7.87
CA SER A 189 -11.47 -9.57 -8.95
C SER A 189 -10.56 -8.90 -9.99
N SER A 190 -10.51 -7.57 -10.02
CA SER A 190 -9.62 -6.80 -10.91
C SER A 190 -9.49 -5.35 -10.46
N VAL A 191 -8.39 -4.70 -10.88
CA VAL A 191 -8.17 -3.26 -10.67
C VAL A 191 -9.25 -2.39 -11.34
N THR A 192 -9.81 -2.86 -12.45
CA THR A 192 -10.94 -2.18 -13.11
C THR A 192 -12.19 -2.18 -12.23
N LYS A 193 -12.49 -3.30 -11.57
CA LYS A 193 -13.62 -3.38 -10.64
C LYS A 193 -13.40 -2.48 -9.42
N ALA A 194 -12.19 -2.48 -8.86
CA ALA A 194 -11.82 -1.57 -7.77
C ALA A 194 -12.04 -0.10 -8.16
N ARG A 195 -11.53 0.31 -9.34
CA ARG A 195 -11.70 1.66 -9.87
C ARG A 195 -13.15 2.03 -10.08
N THR A 196 -13.95 1.16 -10.72
CA THR A 196 -15.37 1.41 -10.96
C THR A 196 -16.10 1.61 -9.64
N THR A 197 -15.88 0.75 -8.65
CA THR A 197 -16.47 0.87 -7.32
C THR A 197 -16.04 2.17 -6.63
N PHE A 198 -14.74 2.47 -6.60
CA PHE A 198 -14.18 3.67 -5.96
C PHE A 198 -14.71 4.97 -6.57
N ASN A 199 -14.93 5.00 -7.89
CA ASN A 199 -15.41 6.17 -8.60
C ASN A 199 -16.94 6.30 -8.60
N SER A 200 -17.67 5.22 -8.27
CA SER A 200 -19.14 5.24 -8.17
C SER A 200 -19.66 5.81 -6.85
N PHE A 201 -18.79 6.02 -5.88
CA PHE A 201 -19.12 6.67 -4.61
C PHE A 201 -19.35 8.20 -4.84
#